data_4282ae74897fc96276a75d02fc4695c1
#
_entry.id   4282ae74897fc96276a75d02fc4695c1
#
_cell.length_a   1.000
_cell.length_b   1.000
_cell.length_c   1.000
_cell.angle_alpha   90.00
_cell.angle_beta   90.00
_cell.angle_gamma   90.00
#
_symmetry.space_group_name_H-M   'P 1'
#
loop_
_entity.id
_entity.type
_entity.pdbx_description
1 polymer ?
#
loop_
_entity_poly.entity_id
_entity_poly.type
_entity_poly.pdbx_seq_one_letter_code
_entity_poly.pdbx_strand_id
1 'polypeptide(L)'
;QVPGRLQKIDFKQNYDIVLDYAHTSNATYEVLKLFNKIKKGNIITVVGCAGKRYKDKRSEIGKIVTTYSDKVIFTMDDPRDEKVLDIINDMISKVKNNNYKIIENREKAIFEALHLAKENDTVLILGKGLDNYMAINDKYVKYSDLTVIKSYFKKLSKEKW
;
A
#
# COMPACT_ATOMS: atom_id res chain seq x y z
N GLN A 1 -12.69 3.58 16.94
CA GLN A 1 -11.68 3.36 15.88
C GLN A 1 -11.14 4.71 15.43
N VAL A 2 -9.82 4.85 15.33
CA VAL A 2 -9.21 6.08 14.83
C VAL A 2 -9.34 6.08 13.30
N PRO A 3 -9.93 7.13 12.68
CA PRO A 3 -10.07 7.19 11.22
C PRO A 3 -8.72 7.03 10.51
N GLY A 4 -8.67 6.21 9.45
CA GLY A 4 -7.45 5.93 8.68
C GLY A 4 -6.48 4.95 9.34
N ARG A 5 -6.82 4.40 10.53
CA ARG A 5 -6.06 3.30 11.14
C ARG A 5 -6.87 2.03 11.11
N LEU A 6 -6.30 0.99 10.51
CA LEU A 6 -6.97 -0.30 10.27
C LEU A 6 -8.39 -0.09 9.72
N GLN A 7 -8.51 0.88 8.80
CA GLN A 7 -9.80 1.28 8.24
C GLN A 7 -10.26 0.27 7.20
N LYS A 8 -11.23 -0.54 7.53
CA LYS A 8 -11.89 -1.46 6.60
C LYS A 8 -12.72 -0.68 5.57
N ILE A 9 -12.57 -1.07 4.31
CA ILE A 9 -13.32 -0.51 3.18
C ILE A 9 -14.17 -1.62 2.57
N ASP A 10 -15.47 -1.38 2.49
CA ASP A 10 -16.43 -2.37 2.02
C ASP A 10 -17.21 -1.86 0.79
N PHE A 11 -17.05 -2.55 -0.32
CA PHE A 11 -17.82 -2.43 -1.56
C PHE A 11 -18.55 -3.73 -1.89
N LYS A 12 -18.83 -4.57 -0.87
CA LYS A 12 -19.42 -5.91 -0.99
C LYS A 12 -18.56 -6.91 -1.81
N GLN A 13 -17.26 -6.66 -1.85
CA GLN A 13 -16.29 -7.60 -2.41
C GLN A 13 -16.06 -8.79 -1.43
N ASN A 14 -15.54 -9.90 -1.94
CA ASN A 14 -15.32 -11.12 -1.18
C ASN A 14 -13.92 -11.23 -0.56
N TYR A 15 -13.20 -10.12 -0.43
CA TYR A 15 -11.90 -10.00 0.22
C TYR A 15 -11.86 -8.72 1.08
N ASP A 16 -10.92 -8.64 2.01
CA ASP A 16 -10.77 -7.47 2.86
C ASP A 16 -9.89 -6.41 2.21
N ILE A 17 -10.27 -5.13 2.35
CA ILE A 17 -9.46 -3.97 1.99
C ILE A 17 -9.27 -3.15 3.25
N VAL A 18 -8.01 -2.85 3.59
CA VAL A 18 -7.67 -2.11 4.80
C VAL A 18 -6.70 -0.97 4.48
N LEU A 19 -7.06 0.24 4.86
CA LEU A 19 -6.18 1.41 4.85
C LEU A 19 -5.56 1.63 6.22
N ASP A 20 -4.26 1.93 6.25
CA ASP A 20 -3.56 2.26 7.49
C ASP A 20 -2.45 3.31 7.26
N TYR A 21 -2.21 4.14 8.28
CA TYR A 21 -1.16 5.17 8.26
C TYR A 21 0.25 4.61 8.53
N ALA A 22 0.42 3.31 8.74
CA ALA A 22 1.73 2.73 9.05
C ALA A 22 2.78 3.18 8.03
N HIS A 23 3.79 3.89 8.50
CA HIS A 23 4.90 4.44 7.70
C HIS A 23 6.26 4.28 8.37
N THR A 24 6.31 3.70 9.56
CA THR A 24 7.55 3.33 10.27
C THR A 24 7.72 1.82 10.23
N SER A 25 8.95 1.36 10.45
CA SER A 25 9.26 -0.08 10.51
C SER A 25 8.41 -0.79 11.56
N ASN A 26 8.34 -0.23 12.76
CA ASN A 26 7.57 -0.83 13.85
C ASN A 26 6.06 -0.88 13.57
N ALA A 27 5.48 0.23 13.10
CA ALA A 27 4.06 0.27 12.78
C ALA A 27 3.71 -0.71 11.65
N THR A 28 4.53 -0.79 10.61
CA THR A 28 4.37 -1.72 9.50
C THR A 28 4.44 -3.17 9.98
N TYR A 29 5.42 -3.49 10.83
CA TYR A 29 5.54 -4.82 11.43
C TYR A 29 4.30 -5.20 12.26
N GLU A 30 3.82 -4.32 13.14
CA GLU A 30 2.67 -4.61 14.00
C GLU A 30 1.37 -4.83 13.19
N VAL A 31 1.14 -4.05 12.15
CA VAL A 31 0.00 -4.25 11.25
C VAL A 31 0.08 -5.62 10.56
N LEU A 32 1.21 -5.95 9.98
CA LEU A 32 1.41 -7.23 9.28
C LEU A 32 1.32 -8.42 10.23
N LYS A 33 1.89 -8.30 11.42
CA LYS A 33 1.79 -9.33 12.47
C LYS A 33 0.34 -9.60 12.86
N LEU A 34 -0.46 -8.55 13.03
CA LEU A 34 -1.89 -8.67 13.32
C LEU A 34 -2.61 -9.44 12.21
N PHE A 35 -2.44 -9.02 10.96
CA PHE A 35 -3.13 -9.67 9.83
C PHE A 35 -2.65 -11.10 9.57
N ASN A 36 -1.38 -11.42 9.84
CA ASN A 36 -0.91 -12.80 9.78
C ASN A 36 -1.58 -13.73 10.79
N LYS A 37 -2.01 -13.20 11.94
CA LYS A 37 -2.75 -13.99 12.94
C LYS A 37 -4.20 -14.27 12.54
N ILE A 38 -4.82 -13.36 11.81
CA ILE A 38 -6.27 -13.42 11.52
C ILE A 38 -6.60 -13.72 10.07
N LYS A 39 -5.60 -13.77 9.18
CA LYS A 39 -5.82 -13.99 7.75
C LYS A 39 -6.46 -15.35 7.47
N LYS A 40 -7.32 -15.37 6.46
CA LYS A 40 -7.90 -16.58 5.90
C LYS A 40 -7.29 -16.93 4.53
N GLY A 41 -6.93 -15.94 3.75
CA GLY A 41 -6.25 -16.05 2.46
C GLY A 41 -4.88 -15.38 2.47
N ASN A 42 -4.46 -14.88 1.31
CA ASN A 42 -3.19 -14.19 1.14
C ASN A 42 -3.25 -12.74 1.59
N ILE A 43 -2.10 -12.19 1.98
CA ILE A 43 -1.91 -10.76 2.24
C ILE A 43 -1.23 -10.13 1.03
N ILE A 44 -1.88 -9.12 0.43
CA ILE A 44 -1.33 -8.31 -0.65
C ILE A 44 -1.11 -6.91 -0.09
N THR A 45 0.13 -6.43 -0.04
CA THR A 45 0.49 -5.15 0.56
C THR A 45 0.91 -4.14 -0.50
N VAL A 46 0.30 -2.96 -0.49
CA VAL A 46 0.71 -1.78 -1.26
C VAL A 46 1.42 -0.83 -0.32
N VAL A 47 2.66 -0.46 -0.64
CA VAL A 47 3.50 0.33 0.26
C VAL A 47 4.49 1.19 -0.51
N GLY A 48 4.73 2.38 0.02
CA GLY A 48 5.79 3.30 -0.39
C GLY A 48 6.45 3.93 0.83
N CYS A 49 7.49 4.72 0.59
CA CYS A 49 8.11 5.56 1.61
C CYS A 49 8.13 7.01 1.16
N ALA A 50 8.06 7.93 2.13
CA ALA A 50 8.14 9.36 1.85
C ALA A 50 9.54 9.79 1.42
N GLY A 51 9.61 10.71 0.48
CA GLY A 51 10.84 11.41 0.11
C GLY A 51 11.35 12.28 1.24
N LYS A 52 12.67 12.48 1.32
CA LYS A 52 13.36 13.33 2.31
C LYS A 52 13.15 12.93 3.77
N ARG A 53 12.61 11.76 4.04
CA ARG A 53 12.36 11.28 5.39
C ARG A 53 12.78 9.81 5.54
N TYR A 54 13.30 9.48 6.72
CA TYR A 54 13.58 8.10 7.15
C TYR A 54 14.33 7.24 6.13
N LYS A 55 15.24 7.85 5.36
CA LYS A 55 15.98 7.18 4.28
C LYS A 55 16.69 5.92 4.75
N ASP A 56 17.26 5.95 5.94
CA ASP A 56 17.94 4.83 6.60
C ASP A 56 17.00 3.67 6.97
N LYS A 57 15.68 3.93 7.08
CA LYS A 57 14.67 2.91 7.43
C LYS A 57 13.98 2.28 6.21
N ARG A 58 14.19 2.80 5.01
CA ARG A 58 13.53 2.30 3.80
C ARG A 58 13.78 0.82 3.55
N SER A 59 15.03 0.36 3.66
CA SER A 59 15.39 -1.04 3.46
C SER A 59 14.81 -1.97 4.52
N GLU A 60 14.63 -1.49 5.74
CA GLU A 60 14.00 -2.23 6.82
C GLU A 60 12.50 -2.45 6.55
N ILE A 61 11.79 -1.41 6.12
CA ILE A 61 10.38 -1.52 5.71
C ILE A 61 10.23 -2.50 4.54
N GLY A 62 11.07 -2.40 3.52
CA GLY A 62 11.05 -3.31 2.38
C GLY A 62 11.22 -4.77 2.79
N LYS A 63 12.16 -5.06 3.72
CA LYS A 63 12.37 -6.38 4.28
C LYS A 63 11.14 -6.88 5.05
N ILE A 64 10.55 -6.03 5.89
CA ILE A 64 9.36 -6.39 6.70
C ILE A 64 8.19 -6.75 5.80
N VAL A 65 7.84 -5.89 4.83
CA VAL A 65 6.66 -6.12 3.99
C VAL A 65 6.81 -7.37 3.12
N THR A 66 7.99 -7.65 2.59
CA THR A 66 8.24 -8.85 1.78
C THR A 66 8.31 -10.13 2.61
N THR A 67 8.68 -10.03 3.87
CA THR A 67 8.73 -11.18 4.80
C THR A 67 7.31 -11.58 5.25
N TYR A 68 6.46 -10.62 5.54
CA TYR A 68 5.16 -10.86 6.18
C TYR A 68 3.95 -10.73 5.24
N SER A 69 4.17 -10.45 3.97
CA SER A 69 3.12 -10.45 2.94
C SER A 69 3.33 -11.58 1.95
N ASP A 70 2.26 -12.07 1.36
CA ASP A 70 2.33 -13.06 0.28
C ASP A 70 2.70 -12.38 -1.06
N LYS A 71 2.22 -11.16 -1.27
CA LYS A 71 2.57 -10.30 -2.41
C LYS A 71 2.74 -8.86 -1.95
N VAL A 72 3.69 -8.16 -2.57
CA VAL A 72 3.97 -6.75 -2.30
C VAL A 72 3.99 -5.96 -3.60
N ILE A 73 3.38 -4.79 -3.59
CA ILE A 73 3.53 -3.80 -4.67
C ILE A 73 4.17 -2.57 -4.06
N PHE A 74 5.42 -2.31 -4.44
CA PHE A 74 6.13 -1.09 -4.10
C PHE A 74 5.70 0.04 -5.02
N THR A 75 5.36 1.18 -4.44
CA THR A 75 4.85 2.34 -5.16
C THR A 75 5.27 3.64 -4.48
N MET A 76 4.84 4.78 -5.04
CA MET A 76 5.05 6.07 -4.39
C MET A 76 4.18 6.22 -3.14
N ASP A 77 4.71 6.99 -2.19
CA ASP A 77 3.95 7.65 -1.14
C ASP A 77 4.09 9.17 -1.39
N ASP A 78 4.50 9.98 -0.46
CA ASP A 78 4.83 11.39 -0.70
C ASP A 78 6.28 11.54 -1.21
N PRO A 79 6.55 11.46 -2.52
CA PRO A 79 7.94 11.41 -3.02
C PRO A 79 8.69 12.73 -2.84
N ARG A 80 7.98 13.84 -2.68
CA ARG A 80 8.54 15.19 -2.66
C ARG A 80 9.41 15.42 -3.90
N ASP A 81 10.65 15.82 -3.76
CA ASP A 81 11.59 16.06 -4.85
C ASP A 81 12.54 14.88 -5.12
N GLU A 82 12.32 13.74 -4.50
CA GLU A 82 13.06 12.51 -4.83
C GLU A 82 12.36 11.75 -5.97
N LYS A 83 13.15 11.06 -6.78
CA LYS A 83 12.60 10.14 -7.78
C LYS A 83 11.98 8.93 -7.10
N VAL A 84 10.76 8.59 -7.48
CA VAL A 84 10.02 7.44 -6.91
C VAL A 84 10.84 6.16 -6.99
N LEU A 85 11.46 5.90 -8.14
CA LEU A 85 12.25 4.68 -8.34
C LEU A 85 13.48 4.61 -7.42
N ASP A 86 14.11 5.75 -7.12
CA ASP A 86 15.24 5.80 -6.17
C ASP A 86 14.80 5.42 -4.76
N ILE A 87 13.64 5.94 -4.33
CA ILE A 87 13.04 5.56 -3.04
C ILE A 87 12.73 4.06 -3.00
N ILE A 88 12.13 3.52 -4.04
CA ILE A 88 11.80 2.09 -4.13
C ILE A 88 13.08 1.24 -4.13
N ASN A 89 14.12 1.65 -4.85
CA ASN A 89 15.41 0.95 -4.87
C ASN A 89 16.05 0.89 -3.46
N ASP A 90 15.93 1.96 -2.67
CA ASP A 90 16.35 1.94 -1.26
C ASP A 90 15.54 0.90 -0.47
N MET A 91 14.22 0.84 -0.69
CA MET A 91 13.34 -0.11 0.00
C MET A 91 13.71 -1.57 -0.30
N ILE A 92 14.00 -1.90 -1.55
CA ILE A 92 14.30 -3.28 -1.97
C ILE A 92 15.76 -3.68 -1.80
N SER A 93 16.64 -2.77 -1.40
CA SER A 93 18.09 -3.00 -1.34
C SER A 93 18.53 -4.18 -0.47
N LYS A 94 17.74 -4.56 0.53
CA LYS A 94 17.98 -5.71 1.41
C LYS A 94 16.93 -6.82 1.26
N VAL A 95 16.06 -6.73 0.26
CA VAL A 95 15.04 -7.75 -0.01
C VAL A 95 15.67 -8.93 -0.71
N LYS A 96 15.41 -10.14 -0.19
CA LYS A 96 15.86 -11.41 -0.77
C LYS A 96 14.74 -12.18 -1.46
N ASN A 97 13.49 -11.86 -1.11
CA ASN A 97 12.31 -12.51 -1.67
C ASN A 97 11.99 -11.96 -3.07
N ASN A 98 11.28 -12.72 -3.87
CA ASN A 98 10.85 -12.32 -5.21
C ASN A 98 9.32 -12.12 -5.30
N ASN A 99 8.64 -11.98 -4.17
CA ASN A 99 7.19 -11.86 -4.06
C ASN A 99 6.69 -10.41 -4.23
N TYR A 100 7.39 -9.60 -5.01
CA TYR A 100 7.03 -8.19 -5.18
C TYR A 100 7.02 -7.74 -6.64
N LYS A 101 6.31 -6.65 -6.88
CA LYS A 101 6.32 -5.87 -8.11
C LYS A 101 6.62 -4.41 -7.79
N ILE A 102 7.12 -3.68 -8.78
CA ILE A 102 7.30 -2.22 -8.73
C ILE A 102 6.30 -1.59 -9.68
N ILE A 103 5.42 -0.74 -9.16
CA ILE A 103 4.49 0.07 -9.94
C ILE A 103 4.55 1.48 -9.36
N GLU A 104 5.29 2.37 -10.00
CA GLU A 104 5.58 3.71 -9.47
C GLU A 104 4.31 4.53 -9.21
N ASN A 105 3.35 4.49 -10.12
CA ASN A 105 2.08 5.18 -9.96
C ASN A 105 1.19 4.48 -8.93
N ARG A 106 0.86 5.17 -7.84
CA ARG A 106 0.12 4.58 -6.71
C ARG A 106 -1.31 4.17 -7.06
N GLU A 107 -2.00 4.92 -7.93
CA GLU A 107 -3.33 4.52 -8.40
C GLU A 107 -3.29 3.18 -9.14
N LYS A 108 -2.33 3.03 -10.06
CA LYS A 108 -2.12 1.77 -10.78
C LYS A 108 -1.70 0.63 -9.85
N ALA A 109 -0.89 0.91 -8.83
CA ALA A 109 -0.48 -0.07 -7.83
C ALA A 109 -1.68 -0.59 -7.02
N ILE A 110 -2.56 0.30 -6.60
CA ILE A 110 -3.79 -0.07 -5.88
C ILE A 110 -4.71 -0.88 -6.79
N PHE A 111 -4.91 -0.47 -8.05
CA PHE A 111 -5.71 -1.21 -9.02
C PHE A 111 -5.18 -2.63 -9.22
N GLU A 112 -3.87 -2.80 -9.35
CA GLU A 112 -3.23 -4.11 -9.48
C GLU A 112 -3.47 -4.97 -8.23
N ALA A 113 -3.32 -4.42 -7.03
CA ALA A 113 -3.55 -5.15 -5.79
C ALA A 113 -5.01 -5.64 -5.68
N LEU A 114 -5.97 -4.77 -6.00
CA LEU A 114 -7.39 -5.11 -5.98
C LEU A 114 -7.75 -6.15 -7.04
N HIS A 115 -7.11 -6.09 -8.20
CA HIS A 115 -7.31 -7.06 -9.28
C HIS A 115 -6.74 -8.44 -8.95
N LEU A 116 -5.59 -8.49 -8.26
CA LEU A 116 -4.95 -9.74 -7.84
C LEU A 116 -5.68 -10.44 -6.70
N ALA A 117 -6.45 -9.72 -5.90
CA ALA A 117 -7.11 -10.26 -4.72
C ALA A 117 -8.18 -11.28 -5.09
N LYS A 118 -8.18 -12.38 -4.36
CA LYS A 118 -9.16 -13.48 -4.46
C LYS A 118 -9.99 -13.54 -3.18
N GLU A 119 -11.01 -14.38 -3.19
CA GLU A 119 -11.84 -14.61 -2.01
C GLU A 119 -11.01 -14.91 -0.77
N ASN A 120 -11.35 -14.27 0.34
CA ASN A 120 -10.68 -14.34 1.65
C ASN A 120 -9.28 -13.71 1.72
N ASP A 121 -8.77 -13.11 0.64
CA ASP A 121 -7.51 -12.36 0.71
C ASP A 121 -7.70 -11.05 1.50
N THR A 122 -6.58 -10.45 1.89
CA THR A 122 -6.54 -9.13 2.52
C THR A 122 -5.61 -8.23 1.72
N VAL A 123 -6.13 -7.11 1.23
CA VAL A 123 -5.34 -6.04 0.60
C VAL A 123 -5.05 -4.98 1.66
N LEU A 124 -3.77 -4.82 2.02
CA LEU A 124 -3.30 -3.77 2.94
C LEU A 124 -2.70 -2.63 2.13
N ILE A 125 -3.25 -1.44 2.28
CA ILE A 125 -2.73 -0.23 1.63
C ILE A 125 -2.18 0.67 2.73
N LEU A 126 -0.86 0.79 2.78
CA LEU A 126 -0.13 1.40 3.89
C LEU A 126 0.43 2.78 3.54
N GLY A 127 0.50 3.63 4.54
CA GLY A 127 1.22 4.90 4.55
C GLY A 127 0.35 6.14 4.57
N LYS A 128 -0.72 6.17 3.80
CA LYS A 128 -1.55 7.37 3.63
C LYS A 128 -2.88 7.36 4.40
N GLY A 129 -3.36 6.20 4.81
CA GLY A 129 -4.65 6.12 5.52
C GLY A 129 -5.75 6.88 4.75
N LEU A 130 -6.31 7.92 5.37
CA LEU A 130 -7.35 8.77 4.78
C LEU A 130 -6.83 10.15 4.33
N ASP A 131 -5.53 10.31 4.09
CA ASP A 131 -4.97 11.54 3.55
C ASP A 131 -5.65 11.92 2.23
N ASN A 132 -5.85 13.22 2.01
CA ASN A 132 -6.49 13.75 0.81
C ASN A 132 -5.52 14.44 -0.14
N TYR A 133 -4.22 14.29 0.08
CA TYR A 133 -3.17 14.91 -0.72
C TYR A 133 -1.95 14.01 -0.83
N MET A 134 -1.11 14.32 -1.81
CA MET A 134 0.21 13.74 -2.00
C MET A 134 1.23 14.88 -2.19
N ALA A 135 2.34 14.82 -1.46
CA ALA A 135 3.42 15.80 -1.61
C ALA A 135 4.33 15.39 -2.78
N ILE A 136 4.27 16.15 -3.87
CA ILE A 136 5.08 15.95 -5.08
C ILE A 136 5.85 17.24 -5.35
N ASN A 137 7.18 17.16 -5.38
CA ASN A 137 8.07 18.29 -5.36
C ASN A 137 7.76 19.18 -4.14
N ASP A 138 7.51 20.46 -4.34
CA ASP A 138 7.12 21.44 -3.30
C ASP A 138 5.61 21.72 -3.27
N LYS A 139 4.80 20.84 -3.89
CA LYS A 139 3.35 20.99 -4.02
C LYS A 139 2.59 19.89 -3.33
N TYR A 140 1.39 20.24 -2.85
CA TYR A 140 0.39 19.27 -2.40
C TYR A 140 -0.63 19.06 -3.51
N VAL A 141 -0.68 17.84 -4.06
CA VAL A 141 -1.61 17.45 -5.11
C VAL A 141 -2.78 16.72 -4.49
N LYS A 142 -4.01 17.03 -4.92
CA LYS A 142 -5.20 16.32 -4.46
C LYS A 142 -5.09 14.83 -4.82
N TYR A 143 -5.16 13.97 -3.80
CA TYR A 143 -5.07 12.52 -3.94
C TYR A 143 -5.68 11.82 -2.73
N SER A 144 -6.31 10.69 -2.92
CA SER A 144 -6.82 9.86 -1.82
C SER A 144 -6.86 8.40 -2.23
N ASP A 145 -6.30 7.51 -1.40
CA ASP A 145 -6.39 6.06 -1.60
C ASP A 145 -7.85 5.60 -1.64
N LEU A 146 -8.70 6.15 -0.79
CA LEU A 146 -10.13 5.83 -0.78
C LEU A 146 -10.82 6.19 -2.10
N THR A 147 -10.50 7.36 -2.66
CA THR A 147 -11.04 7.78 -3.97
C THR A 147 -10.60 6.85 -5.08
N VAL A 148 -9.36 6.39 -5.06
CA VAL A 148 -8.82 5.42 -6.02
C VAL A 148 -9.58 4.09 -5.92
N ILE A 149 -9.80 3.57 -4.71
CA ILE A 149 -10.56 2.34 -4.49
C ILE A 149 -12.00 2.48 -5.03
N LYS A 150 -12.67 3.58 -4.71
CA LYS A 150 -14.02 3.88 -5.24
C LYS A 150 -14.03 3.87 -6.77
N SER A 151 -13.04 4.48 -7.39
CA SER A 151 -12.89 4.51 -8.84
C SER A 151 -12.73 3.10 -9.44
N TYR A 152 -11.96 2.23 -8.80
CA TYR A 152 -11.79 0.84 -9.21
C TYR A 152 -13.14 0.11 -9.26
N PHE A 153 -13.91 0.14 -8.18
CA PHE A 153 -15.21 -0.57 -8.12
C PHE A 153 -16.25 0.05 -9.05
N LYS A 154 -16.20 1.36 -9.27
CA LYS A 154 -17.05 2.03 -10.28
C LYS A 154 -16.75 1.55 -11.69
N LYS A 155 -15.49 1.37 -12.06
CA LYS A 155 -15.09 0.80 -13.35
C LYS A 155 -15.57 -0.64 -13.50
N LEU A 156 -15.39 -1.49 -12.48
CA LEU A 156 -15.87 -2.87 -12.50
C LEU A 156 -17.38 -2.97 -12.71
N SER A 157 -18.17 -2.12 -12.08
CA SER A 157 -19.62 -2.11 -12.24
C SER A 157 -20.07 -1.72 -13.66
N LYS A 158 -19.28 -0.90 -14.38
CA LYS A 158 -19.53 -0.53 -15.77
C LYS A 158 -19.16 -1.62 -16.78
N GLU A 159 -18.15 -2.43 -16.47
CA GLU A 159 -17.69 -3.53 -17.36
C GLU A 159 -18.62 -4.75 -17.32
N LYS A 160 -19.53 -4.83 -16.34
CA LYS A 160 -20.51 -5.91 -16.19
C LYS A 160 -21.78 -5.73 -17.03
N TRP A 161 -21.87 -4.66 -17.83
CA TRP A 161 -22.97 -4.34 -18.75
C TRP A 161 -22.43 -4.28 -20.18
#